data_db0f48912e2e63fc33d1fda53814e435
#
_entry.id   db0f48912e2e63fc33d1fda53814e435
#
_cell.length_a   1.000
_cell.length_b   1.000
_cell.length_c   1.000
_cell.angle_alpha   90.00
_cell.angle_beta   90.00
_cell.angle_gamma   90.00
#
_symmetry.space_group_name_H-M   'P 1'
#
loop_
_entity.id
_entity.type
_entity.pdbx_description
1 polymer ?
#
loop_
_entity_poly.entity_id
_entity_poly.type
_entity_poly.pdbx_seq_one_letter_code
_entity_poly.pdbx_strand_id
1 'polypeptide(L)'
;TDPVTMLTDALESVRRERFSVIGVDDVHLVDHLSATLLHQLAVEGSVRIVATARTGEPIPETITALWKDGYLTRLDVPAFTRAEAVGLIQTALEGRVEQLSADLMWEASGGNALFVRHLVEGALEAGALQEVNGVWQWRGQAAVTSRLASLLEGRLARLPDDEKRAVQLLAVPQDAEGVGAQ
;
A
#
# COMPACT_ATOMS: atom_id res chain seq x y z
N THR A 1 12.39 -31.89 11.78
CA THR A 1 13.15 -31.03 12.71
C THR A 1 12.18 -30.50 13.73
N ASP A 2 12.55 -30.58 15.02
CA ASP A 2 11.71 -30.08 16.10
C ASP A 2 11.62 -28.53 16.03
N PRO A 3 10.43 -27.93 16.20
CA PRO A 3 10.23 -26.48 16.16
C PRO A 3 11.12 -25.71 17.15
N VAL A 4 11.39 -26.29 18.32
CA VAL A 4 12.25 -25.67 19.34
C VAL A 4 13.70 -25.60 18.87
N THR A 5 14.19 -26.68 18.23
CA THR A 5 15.54 -26.71 17.66
C THR A 5 15.67 -25.68 16.54
N MET A 6 14.68 -25.58 15.65
CA MET A 6 14.67 -24.59 14.57
C MET A 6 14.72 -23.15 15.11
N LEU A 7 13.94 -22.86 16.14
CA LEU A 7 13.92 -21.54 16.77
C LEU A 7 15.28 -21.21 17.40
N THR A 8 15.88 -22.16 18.13
CA THR A 8 17.18 -21.99 18.76
C THR A 8 18.29 -21.75 17.73
N ASP A 9 18.33 -22.55 16.67
CA ASP A 9 19.31 -22.42 15.59
C ASP A 9 19.18 -21.07 14.87
N ALA A 10 17.94 -20.61 14.64
CA ALA A 10 17.66 -19.31 14.03
C ALA A 10 18.13 -18.15 14.91
N LEU A 11 17.83 -18.20 16.23
CA LEU A 11 18.30 -17.20 17.19
C LEU A 11 19.84 -17.13 17.24
N GLU A 12 20.51 -18.29 17.29
CA GLU A 12 21.97 -18.33 17.27
C GLU A 12 22.56 -17.81 15.95
N SER A 13 21.91 -18.09 14.84
CA SER A 13 22.34 -17.58 13.52
C SER A 13 22.28 -16.06 13.46
N VAL A 14 21.16 -15.47 13.88
CA VAL A 14 20.99 -14.00 13.94
C VAL A 14 22.03 -13.37 14.88
N ARG A 15 22.27 -13.98 16.05
CA ARG A 15 23.28 -13.47 17.01
C ARG A 15 24.70 -13.53 16.44
N ARG A 16 25.04 -14.58 15.68
CA ARG A 16 26.37 -14.73 15.04
C ARG A 16 26.60 -13.71 13.95
N GLU A 17 25.62 -13.45 13.13
CA GLU A 17 25.69 -12.51 12.00
C GLU A 17 25.75 -11.04 12.43
N ARG A 18 25.52 -10.74 13.72
CA ARG A 18 25.50 -9.37 14.27
C ARG A 18 24.61 -8.42 13.50
N PHE A 19 23.44 -8.88 13.06
CA PHE A 19 22.45 -8.02 12.44
C PHE A 19 22.08 -6.88 13.39
N SER A 20 22.12 -5.66 12.89
CA SER A 20 21.69 -4.50 13.66
C SER A 20 20.22 -4.14 13.42
N VAL A 21 19.69 -4.50 12.26
CA VAL A 21 18.31 -4.21 11.85
C VAL A 21 17.72 -5.41 11.09
N ILE A 22 16.50 -5.79 11.45
CA ILE A 22 15.68 -6.77 10.73
C ILE A 22 14.46 -6.06 10.17
N GLY A 23 14.29 -6.12 8.84
CA GLY A 23 13.08 -5.69 8.15
C GLY A 23 12.10 -6.85 7.98
N VAL A 24 10.85 -6.66 8.35
CA VAL A 24 9.77 -7.64 8.18
C VAL A 24 8.65 -6.99 7.39
N ASP A 25 8.46 -7.42 6.15
CA ASP A 25 7.35 -6.94 5.35
C ASP A 25 6.09 -7.78 5.60
N ASP A 26 4.93 -7.12 5.64
CA ASP A 26 3.62 -7.77 5.84
C ASP A 26 3.59 -8.68 7.09
N VAL A 27 4.01 -8.18 8.27
CA VAL A 27 4.13 -8.97 9.52
C VAL A 27 2.82 -9.67 9.95
N HIS A 28 1.68 -9.27 9.40
CA HIS A 28 0.39 -9.93 9.60
C HIS A 28 0.32 -11.32 8.91
N LEU A 29 1.23 -11.62 7.98
CA LEU A 29 1.33 -12.90 7.29
C LEU A 29 2.37 -13.85 7.92
N VAL A 30 3.07 -13.42 8.95
CA VAL A 30 4.14 -14.19 9.60
C VAL A 30 3.55 -15.37 10.36
N ASP A 31 4.17 -16.55 10.19
CA ASP A 31 3.81 -17.75 10.93
C ASP A 31 4.15 -17.64 12.43
N HIS A 32 3.59 -18.55 13.24
CA HIS A 32 3.74 -18.53 14.69
C HIS A 32 5.19 -18.64 15.17
N LEU A 33 6.01 -19.46 14.51
CA LEU A 33 7.42 -19.64 14.91
C LEU A 33 8.23 -18.39 14.61
N SER A 34 8.06 -17.81 13.42
CA SER A 34 8.70 -16.57 13.03
C SER A 34 8.26 -15.40 13.93
N ALA A 35 6.97 -15.32 14.28
CA ALA A 35 6.47 -14.33 15.23
C ALA A 35 7.11 -14.48 16.61
N THR A 36 7.29 -15.72 17.08
CA THR A 36 7.97 -16.02 18.36
C THR A 36 9.45 -15.63 18.30
N LEU A 37 10.13 -15.91 17.20
CA LEU A 37 11.53 -15.50 16.98
C LEU A 37 11.68 -13.98 17.06
N LEU A 38 10.83 -13.25 16.33
CA LEU A 38 10.83 -11.78 16.34
C LEU A 38 10.58 -11.23 17.73
N HIS A 39 9.65 -11.83 18.47
CA HIS A 39 9.35 -11.44 19.83
C HIS A 39 10.57 -11.61 20.74
N GLN A 40 11.23 -12.76 20.69
CA GLN A 40 12.43 -13.01 21.52
C GLN A 40 13.56 -12.03 21.18
N LEU A 41 13.85 -11.81 19.91
CA LEU A 41 14.89 -10.88 19.46
C LEU A 41 14.60 -9.43 19.87
N ALA A 42 13.34 -9.01 19.85
CA ALA A 42 12.92 -7.68 20.28
C ALA A 42 13.08 -7.51 21.80
N VAL A 43 12.62 -8.49 22.59
CA VAL A 43 12.71 -8.46 24.05
C VAL A 43 14.17 -8.49 24.53
N GLU A 44 15.02 -9.27 23.88
CA GLU A 44 16.46 -9.30 24.17
C GLU A 44 17.19 -8.00 23.81
N GLY A 45 16.58 -7.17 22.96
CA GLY A 45 17.22 -5.94 22.47
C GLY A 45 18.46 -6.18 21.61
N SER A 46 18.64 -7.41 21.12
CA SER A 46 19.79 -7.81 20.31
C SER A 46 19.76 -7.22 18.89
N VAL A 47 18.56 -6.86 18.39
CA VAL A 47 18.34 -6.28 17.07
C VAL A 47 17.29 -5.18 17.11
N ARG A 48 17.33 -4.28 16.13
CA ARG A 48 16.22 -3.35 15.83
C ARG A 48 15.30 -3.98 14.80
N ILE A 49 13.99 -3.92 15.04
CA ILE A 49 12.99 -4.48 14.12
C ILE A 49 12.22 -3.33 13.49
N VAL A 50 12.10 -3.36 12.17
CA VAL A 50 11.21 -2.51 11.39
C VAL A 50 10.22 -3.42 10.68
N ALA A 51 8.95 -3.33 11.03
CA ALA A 51 7.92 -4.19 10.48
C ALA A 51 6.82 -3.37 9.83
N THR A 52 6.30 -3.85 8.68
CA THR A 52 5.11 -3.30 8.06
C THR A 52 3.90 -4.19 8.33
N ALA A 53 2.73 -3.60 8.44
CA ALA A 53 1.46 -4.30 8.56
C ALA A 53 0.38 -3.54 7.80
N ARG A 54 -0.60 -4.26 7.26
CA ARG A 54 -1.76 -3.62 6.64
C ARG A 54 -2.79 -3.24 7.69
N THR A 55 -3.33 -2.06 7.58
CA THR A 55 -4.45 -1.62 8.44
C THR A 55 -5.67 -2.49 8.18
N GLY A 56 -6.29 -2.98 9.25
CA GLY A 56 -7.47 -3.84 9.17
C GLY A 56 -7.17 -5.34 9.10
N GLU A 57 -5.93 -5.74 8.81
CA GLU A 57 -5.54 -7.15 8.83
C GLU A 57 -5.26 -7.63 10.28
N PRO A 58 -5.64 -8.88 10.61
CA PRO A 58 -5.35 -9.46 11.92
C PRO A 58 -3.84 -9.69 12.07
N ILE A 59 -3.27 -9.14 13.13
CA ILE A 59 -1.83 -9.28 13.43
C ILE A 59 -1.66 -10.34 14.52
N PRO A 60 -0.65 -11.24 14.42
CA PRO A 60 -0.36 -12.22 15.45
C PRO A 60 -0.26 -11.60 16.85
N GLU A 61 -0.83 -12.29 17.84
CA GLU A 61 -0.91 -11.79 19.22
C GLU A 61 0.48 -11.52 19.81
N THR A 62 1.45 -12.36 19.46
CA THR A 62 2.86 -12.24 19.82
C THR A 62 3.49 -10.93 19.33
N ILE A 63 3.14 -10.50 18.11
CA ILE A 63 3.60 -9.22 17.54
C ILE A 63 2.83 -8.06 18.17
N THR A 64 1.53 -8.24 18.41
CA THR A 64 0.70 -7.24 19.11
C THR A 64 1.24 -6.94 20.52
N ALA A 65 1.71 -7.96 21.24
CA ALA A 65 2.33 -7.80 22.55
C ALA A 65 3.56 -6.87 22.49
N LEU A 66 4.39 -6.96 21.46
CA LEU A 66 5.60 -6.15 21.34
C LEU A 66 5.33 -4.64 21.38
N TRP A 67 4.27 -4.15 20.74
CA TRP A 67 3.97 -2.72 20.84
C TRP A 67 3.21 -2.36 22.12
N LYS A 68 2.39 -3.28 22.68
CA LYS A 68 1.70 -3.06 23.96
C LYS A 68 2.69 -2.95 25.11
N ASP A 69 3.75 -3.76 25.06
CA ASP A 69 4.80 -3.83 26.09
C ASP A 69 5.93 -2.82 25.84
N GLY A 70 5.84 -2.01 24.77
CA GLY A 70 6.78 -0.93 24.50
C GLY A 70 8.08 -1.34 23.80
N TYR A 71 8.19 -2.56 23.30
CA TYR A 71 9.35 -3.03 22.52
C TYR A 71 9.33 -2.53 21.09
N LEU A 72 8.15 -2.23 20.53
CA LEU A 72 7.96 -1.63 19.21
C LEU A 72 7.11 -0.36 19.31
N THR A 73 7.49 0.65 18.54
CA THR A 73 6.67 1.85 18.37
C THR A 73 5.80 1.69 17.13
N ARG A 74 4.49 1.84 17.27
CA ARG A 74 3.56 1.84 16.15
C ARG A 74 3.50 3.22 15.50
N LEU A 75 3.68 3.23 14.19
CA LEU A 75 3.52 4.41 13.33
C LEU A 75 2.43 4.12 12.31
N ASP A 76 1.37 4.91 12.34
CA ASP A 76 0.33 4.82 11.32
C ASP A 76 0.73 5.70 10.13
N VAL A 77 0.68 5.11 8.92
CA VAL A 77 0.97 5.82 7.65
C VAL A 77 -0.36 6.16 7.00
N PRO A 78 -0.83 7.42 7.11
CA PRO A 78 -2.08 7.84 6.49
C PRO A 78 -1.95 7.93 4.96
N ALA A 79 -3.09 8.02 4.28
CA ALA A 79 -3.11 8.41 2.87
C ALA A 79 -2.53 9.83 2.71
N PHE A 80 -1.93 10.10 1.56
CA PHE A 80 -1.43 11.44 1.25
C PHE A 80 -2.54 12.49 1.26
N THR A 81 -2.28 13.59 1.90
CA THR A 81 -3.06 14.80 1.70
C THR A 81 -2.94 15.26 0.24
N ARG A 82 -3.86 16.10 -0.20
CA ARG A 82 -3.80 16.68 -1.54
C ARG A 82 -2.46 17.36 -1.83
N ALA A 83 -1.95 18.15 -0.88
CA ALA A 83 -0.69 18.86 -1.04
C ALA A 83 0.53 17.92 -1.20
N GLU A 84 0.58 16.84 -0.41
CA GLU A 84 1.62 15.83 -0.50
C GLU A 84 1.55 15.06 -1.83
N ALA A 85 0.35 14.68 -2.29
CA ALA A 85 0.17 14.02 -3.57
C ALA A 85 0.59 14.91 -4.74
N VAL A 86 0.23 16.20 -4.74
CA VAL A 86 0.68 17.18 -5.73
C VAL A 86 2.21 17.31 -5.74
N GLY A 87 2.82 17.42 -4.55
CA GLY A 87 4.29 17.47 -4.43
C GLY A 87 4.97 16.23 -5.00
N LEU A 88 4.41 15.05 -4.72
CA LEU A 88 4.91 13.78 -5.26
C LEU A 88 4.81 13.74 -6.80
N ILE A 89 3.66 14.13 -7.36
CA ILE A 89 3.42 14.16 -8.81
C ILE A 89 4.40 15.13 -9.48
N GLN A 90 4.57 16.34 -8.95
CA GLN A 90 5.50 17.33 -9.48
C GLN A 90 6.95 16.86 -9.42
N THR A 91 7.33 16.15 -8.37
CA THR A 91 8.68 15.57 -8.24
C THR A 91 8.89 14.45 -9.26
N ALA A 92 7.90 13.58 -9.45
CA ALA A 92 7.97 12.47 -10.40
C ALA A 92 8.01 12.94 -11.86
N LEU A 93 7.35 14.06 -12.17
CA LEU A 93 7.30 14.66 -13.51
C LEU A 93 8.42 15.70 -13.76
N GLU A 94 9.25 15.96 -12.74
CA GLU A 94 10.30 17.00 -12.76
C GLU A 94 9.76 18.37 -13.25
N GLY A 95 8.47 18.67 -12.97
CA GLY A 95 7.82 19.84 -13.49
C GLY A 95 6.54 20.23 -12.76
N ARG A 96 6.01 21.37 -13.13
CA ARG A 96 4.74 21.86 -12.59
C ARG A 96 3.58 21.06 -13.20
N VAL A 97 2.59 20.73 -12.37
CA VAL A 97 1.36 20.08 -12.82
C VAL A 97 0.19 21.06 -12.71
N GLU A 98 -0.70 21.03 -13.70
CA GLU A 98 -1.95 21.78 -13.67
C GLU A 98 -2.79 21.34 -12.47
N GLN A 99 -3.40 22.30 -11.78
CA GLN A 99 -4.12 22.04 -10.53
C GLN A 99 -5.27 21.04 -10.72
N LEU A 100 -6.07 21.19 -11.77
CA LEU A 100 -7.16 20.28 -12.07
C LEU A 100 -6.67 18.85 -12.32
N SER A 101 -5.58 18.71 -13.05
CA SER A 101 -4.96 17.41 -13.34
C SER A 101 -4.45 16.73 -12.08
N ALA A 102 -3.82 17.49 -11.19
CA ALA A 102 -3.34 16.98 -9.89
C ALA A 102 -4.50 16.58 -8.96
N ASP A 103 -5.58 17.35 -8.97
CA ASP A 103 -6.78 17.07 -8.19
C ASP A 103 -7.45 15.77 -8.64
N LEU A 104 -7.62 15.60 -9.94
CA LEU A 104 -8.17 14.36 -10.51
C LEU A 104 -7.33 13.13 -10.14
N MET A 105 -6.00 13.23 -10.19
CA MET A 105 -5.10 12.15 -9.81
C MET A 105 -5.19 11.84 -8.30
N TRP A 106 -5.28 12.86 -7.46
CA TRP A 106 -5.43 12.68 -6.03
C TRP A 106 -6.77 12.05 -5.67
N GLU A 107 -7.87 12.54 -6.23
CA GLU A 107 -9.20 11.95 -6.01
C GLU A 107 -9.28 10.51 -6.50
N ALA A 108 -8.80 10.22 -7.71
CA ALA A 108 -8.81 8.87 -8.27
C ALA A 108 -7.94 7.89 -7.48
N SER A 109 -6.88 8.36 -6.83
CA SER A 109 -5.98 7.52 -6.01
C SER A 109 -6.45 7.38 -4.57
N GLY A 110 -7.37 8.23 -4.10
CA GLY A 110 -7.70 8.35 -2.67
C GLY A 110 -6.49 8.68 -1.80
N GLY A 111 -5.47 9.34 -2.35
CA GLY A 111 -4.21 9.65 -1.68
C GLY A 111 -3.27 8.44 -1.48
N ASN A 112 -3.56 7.30 -2.09
CA ASN A 112 -2.68 6.13 -2.02
C ASN A 112 -1.46 6.33 -2.92
N ALA A 113 -0.25 6.33 -2.33
CA ALA A 113 1.02 6.57 -3.04
C ALA A 113 1.23 5.65 -4.25
N LEU A 114 0.92 4.36 -4.09
CA LEU A 114 1.07 3.38 -5.16
C LEU A 114 0.10 3.67 -6.32
N PHE A 115 -1.12 4.07 -6.00
CA PHE A 115 -2.12 4.40 -7.01
C PHE A 115 -1.77 5.72 -7.72
N VAL A 116 -1.31 6.75 -7.00
CA VAL A 116 -0.78 7.98 -7.61
C VAL A 116 0.30 7.64 -8.63
N ARG A 117 1.27 6.83 -8.22
CA ARG A 117 2.36 6.39 -9.11
C ARG A 117 1.84 5.71 -10.37
N HIS A 118 0.95 4.73 -10.22
CA HIS A 118 0.41 3.99 -11.39
C HIS A 118 -0.47 4.86 -12.29
N LEU A 119 -1.20 5.83 -11.73
CA LEU A 119 -1.96 6.78 -12.53
C LEU A 119 -1.04 7.68 -13.36
N VAL A 120 0.05 8.18 -12.78
CA VAL A 120 1.04 8.99 -13.49
C VAL A 120 1.74 8.17 -14.58
N GLU A 121 2.28 7.00 -14.24
CA GLU A 121 2.93 6.09 -15.21
C GLU A 121 1.99 5.76 -16.37
N GLY A 122 0.75 5.38 -16.06
CA GLY A 122 -0.22 5.01 -17.08
C GLY A 122 -0.68 6.18 -17.95
N ALA A 123 -0.83 7.36 -17.36
CA ALA A 123 -1.19 8.55 -18.13
C ALA A 123 -0.05 9.00 -19.06
N LEU A 124 1.21 8.81 -18.66
CA LEU A 124 2.38 9.03 -19.52
C LEU A 124 2.45 8.01 -20.67
N GLU A 125 2.32 6.71 -20.36
CA GLU A 125 2.33 5.64 -21.35
C GLU A 125 1.21 5.79 -22.40
N ALA A 126 0.02 6.22 -21.96
CA ALA A 126 -1.12 6.46 -22.84
C ALA A 126 -1.02 7.80 -23.60
N GLY A 127 -0.01 8.63 -23.33
CA GLY A 127 0.09 9.97 -23.90
C GLY A 127 -1.00 10.93 -23.42
N ALA A 128 -1.73 10.57 -22.37
CA ALA A 128 -2.79 11.39 -21.79
C ALA A 128 -2.23 12.47 -20.85
N LEU A 129 -1.02 12.31 -20.32
CA LEU A 129 -0.30 13.31 -19.56
C LEU A 129 0.76 13.96 -20.46
N GLN A 130 0.58 15.24 -20.78
CA GLN A 130 1.40 15.97 -21.73
C GLN A 130 1.89 17.28 -21.12
N GLU A 131 3.10 17.68 -21.44
CA GLU A 131 3.64 18.99 -21.07
C GLU A 131 3.22 20.04 -22.09
N VAL A 132 2.54 21.07 -21.63
CA VAL A 132 2.09 22.21 -22.42
C VAL A 132 2.61 23.49 -21.77
N ASN A 133 3.47 24.22 -22.47
CA ASN A 133 4.08 25.48 -21.96
C ASN A 133 4.74 25.33 -20.58
N GLY A 134 5.45 24.25 -20.34
CA GLY A 134 6.14 23.98 -19.06
C GLY A 134 5.23 23.53 -17.92
N VAL A 135 3.99 23.13 -18.24
CA VAL A 135 3.02 22.63 -17.25
C VAL A 135 2.45 21.30 -17.73
N TRP A 136 2.53 20.28 -16.90
CA TRP A 136 1.93 18.97 -17.15
C TRP A 136 0.41 19.02 -17.00
N GLN A 137 -0.29 18.52 -18.01
CA GLN A 137 -1.73 18.52 -18.09
C GLN A 137 -2.22 17.12 -18.45
N TRP A 138 -3.20 16.64 -17.70
CA TRP A 138 -3.87 15.38 -18.01
C TRP A 138 -5.04 15.63 -18.95
N ARG A 139 -4.94 15.09 -20.15
CA ARG A 139 -5.96 15.18 -21.21
C ARG A 139 -6.49 13.80 -21.52
N GLY A 140 -7.75 13.56 -21.28
CA GLY A 140 -8.42 12.28 -21.56
C GLY A 140 -8.98 11.60 -20.31
N GLN A 141 -9.47 10.38 -20.50
CA GLN A 141 -9.94 9.54 -19.39
C GLN A 141 -8.76 8.90 -18.67
N ALA A 142 -8.94 8.63 -17.36
CA ALA A 142 -7.97 7.86 -16.58
C ALA A 142 -7.81 6.47 -17.20
N ALA A 143 -6.72 6.26 -17.93
CA ALA A 143 -6.39 4.92 -18.40
C ALA A 143 -5.90 4.10 -17.18
N VAL A 144 -6.71 3.14 -16.79
CA VAL A 144 -6.29 2.14 -15.79
C VAL A 144 -5.26 1.26 -16.47
N THR A 145 -3.99 1.37 -16.06
CA THR A 145 -2.94 0.48 -16.56
C THR A 145 -3.28 -0.97 -16.24
N SER A 146 -2.83 -1.91 -17.07
CA SER A 146 -2.98 -3.35 -16.81
C SER A 146 -2.46 -3.74 -15.43
N ARG A 147 -1.41 -3.06 -14.95
CA ARG A 147 -0.81 -3.26 -13.64
C ARG A 147 -1.72 -2.76 -12.51
N LEU A 148 -2.36 -1.61 -12.67
CA LEU A 148 -3.34 -1.10 -11.70
C LEU A 148 -4.60 -1.96 -11.73
N ALA A 149 -5.07 -2.39 -12.90
CA ALA A 149 -6.18 -3.32 -13.04
C ALA A 149 -5.91 -4.62 -12.28
N SER A 150 -4.74 -5.26 -12.46
CA SER A 150 -4.36 -6.47 -11.74
C SER A 150 -4.28 -6.30 -10.23
N LEU A 151 -3.82 -5.13 -9.75
CA LEU A 151 -3.80 -4.83 -8.32
C LEU A 151 -5.21 -4.68 -7.74
N LEU A 152 -6.11 -4.02 -8.48
CA LEU A 152 -7.52 -3.85 -8.10
C LEU A 152 -8.25 -5.20 -8.14
N GLU A 153 -8.04 -6.00 -9.18
CA GLU A 153 -8.59 -7.35 -9.29
C GLU A 153 -8.13 -8.24 -8.13
N GLY A 154 -6.84 -8.20 -7.78
CA GLY A 154 -6.30 -8.92 -6.64
C GLY A 154 -6.90 -8.50 -5.30
N ARG A 155 -7.28 -7.23 -5.14
CA ARG A 155 -8.02 -6.74 -3.95
C ARG A 155 -9.48 -7.17 -3.98
N LEU A 156 -10.16 -7.00 -5.11
CA LEU A 156 -11.53 -7.42 -5.28
C LEU A 156 -11.71 -8.93 -5.05
N ALA A 157 -10.75 -9.74 -5.49
CA ALA A 157 -10.78 -11.18 -5.28
C ALA A 157 -10.79 -11.59 -3.79
N ARG A 158 -10.23 -10.76 -2.91
CA ARG A 158 -10.14 -11.00 -1.46
C ARG A 158 -11.33 -10.49 -0.67
N LEU A 159 -12.21 -9.69 -1.26
CA LEU A 159 -13.40 -9.21 -0.59
C LEU A 159 -14.41 -10.34 -0.39
N PRO A 160 -15.20 -10.33 0.69
CA PRO A 160 -16.40 -11.15 0.84
C PRO A 160 -17.38 -10.94 -0.33
N ASP A 161 -18.20 -11.95 -0.62
CA ASP A 161 -19.07 -11.91 -1.80
C ASP A 161 -20.17 -10.82 -1.73
N ASP A 162 -20.59 -10.45 -0.55
CA ASP A 162 -21.51 -9.33 -0.30
C ASP A 162 -20.86 -7.98 -0.59
N GLU A 163 -19.61 -7.79 -0.17
CA GLU A 163 -18.84 -6.57 -0.48
C GLU A 163 -18.50 -6.48 -1.97
N LYS A 164 -18.12 -7.59 -2.62
CA LYS A 164 -17.93 -7.63 -4.09
C LYS A 164 -19.18 -7.17 -4.83
N ARG A 165 -20.34 -7.68 -4.41
CA ARG A 165 -21.61 -7.32 -5.01
C ARG A 165 -21.94 -5.84 -4.81
N ALA A 166 -21.66 -5.28 -3.64
CA ALA A 166 -21.81 -3.86 -3.38
C ALA A 166 -20.92 -3.00 -4.29
N VAL A 167 -19.64 -3.35 -4.43
CA VAL A 167 -18.71 -2.65 -5.33
C VAL A 167 -19.18 -2.73 -6.80
N GLN A 168 -19.65 -3.89 -7.24
CA GLN A 168 -20.17 -4.06 -8.60
C GLN A 168 -21.41 -3.20 -8.87
N LEU A 169 -22.31 -3.06 -7.90
CA LEU A 169 -23.48 -2.20 -8.02
C LEU A 169 -23.11 -0.71 -8.09
N LEU A 170 -22.11 -0.29 -7.31
CA LEU A 170 -21.61 1.09 -7.33
C LEU A 170 -20.81 1.43 -8.59
N ALA A 171 -20.21 0.42 -9.24
CA ALA A 171 -19.44 0.59 -10.47
C ALA A 171 -20.29 0.67 -11.74
N VAL A 172 -21.60 0.42 -11.66
CA VAL A 172 -22.51 0.59 -12.80
C VAL A 172 -22.69 2.08 -13.08
N PRO A 173 -22.38 2.58 -14.30
CA PRO A 173 -22.59 3.98 -14.63
C PRO A 173 -24.07 4.35 -14.49
N GLN A 174 -24.38 5.44 -13.81
CA GLN A 174 -25.76 5.95 -13.64
C GLN A 174 -26.36 6.56 -14.94
N ASP A 175 -25.68 6.43 -16.06
CA ASP A 175 -26.07 7.06 -17.33
C ASP A 175 -27.10 6.25 -18.15
N ALA A 176 -27.74 5.23 -17.59
CA ALA A 176 -28.72 4.42 -18.31
C ALA A 176 -30.19 4.86 -18.13
N GLU A 177 -30.47 5.94 -17.40
CA GLU A 177 -31.82 6.48 -17.29
C GLU A 177 -31.94 7.86 -17.93
N GLY A 178 -32.07 7.92 -19.23
CA GLY A 178 -32.33 9.22 -19.88
C GLY A 178 -32.50 9.25 -21.40
N VAL A 179 -32.91 8.16 -22.03
CA VAL A 179 -33.44 8.29 -23.44
C VAL A 179 -34.60 7.32 -23.64
N GLY A 180 -35.78 7.80 -23.40
CA GLY A 180 -37.00 7.02 -23.73
C GLY A 180 -38.29 7.71 -23.37
N ALA A 181 -38.55 8.89 -23.90
CA ALA A 181 -39.93 9.40 -24.09
C ALA A 181 -39.95 10.65 -24.98
N GLN A 182 -40.07 10.49 -26.25
CA GLN A 182 -40.94 11.33 -27.14
C GLN A 182 -41.19 10.58 -28.41
#